data_8235dafa04f20ebf667f0d80505ed850
#
_entry.id   8235dafa04f20ebf667f0d80505ed850
#
_cell.length_a   1.000
_cell.length_b   1.000
_cell.length_c   1.000
_cell.angle_alpha   90.00
_cell.angle_beta   90.00
_cell.angle_gamma   90.00
#
_symmetry.space_group_name_H-M   'P 1'
#
loop_
_entity.id
_entity.type
_entity.pdbx_description
1 polymer ?
#
loop_
_entity_poly.entity_id
_entity_poly.type
_entity_poly.pdbx_seq_one_letter_code
_entity_poly.pdbx_strand_id
1 'polypeptide(L)'
;MKAAEKPTDGIAQALDRRNQHSKRLEAAHAALKPIASAIEKCTAKIREREVAKAALADVTAKHKATLADEALGEGDPAKLKAMRAELAAAKQRVAEAEEVAAAAEQALDELQRRHAVANAPITAMAKDMPGLDLEVLRAALMELRKPYLAKVDDALDDYAVMLALLARYNTIAKVHGLPRAFPDGATDARVDFPGIVLPNDADGTWQLANQGWIGPERMKAAEKRLDERLRELGV
;
A
#
# COMPACT_ATOMS: atom_id res chain seq x y z
N MET A 1 29.23 -18.95 23.34
CA MET A 1 29.15 -18.40 21.97
C MET A 1 27.73 -18.63 21.46
N LYS A 2 26.86 -17.61 21.49
CA LYS A 2 25.54 -17.70 20.83
C LYS A 2 25.76 -17.57 19.31
N ALA A 3 25.26 -18.55 18.57
CA ALA A 3 25.27 -18.50 17.12
C ALA A 3 24.53 -17.21 16.69
N ALA A 4 25.19 -16.37 15.88
CA ALA A 4 24.58 -15.19 15.30
C ALA A 4 23.41 -15.68 14.43
N GLU A 5 22.18 -15.38 14.84
CA GLU A 5 21.00 -15.60 14.02
C GLU A 5 21.21 -14.91 12.66
N LYS A 6 20.99 -15.70 11.59
CA LYS A 6 21.15 -15.20 10.23
C LYS A 6 20.20 -14.02 9.99
N PRO A 7 20.69 -12.86 9.54
CA PRO A 7 19.86 -11.66 9.33
C PRO A 7 18.73 -11.82 8.30
N THR A 8 18.79 -12.88 7.48
CA THR A 8 17.85 -13.20 6.42
C THR A 8 16.47 -13.65 6.90
N ASP A 9 16.33 -14.07 8.18
CA ASP A 9 15.06 -14.64 8.65
C ASP A 9 13.96 -13.57 8.84
N GLY A 10 14.31 -12.33 9.18
CA GLY A 10 13.36 -11.27 9.47
C GLY A 10 12.57 -10.78 8.26
N ILE A 11 13.24 -10.47 7.14
CA ILE A 11 12.59 -10.04 5.89
C ILE A 11 11.77 -11.19 5.30
N ALA A 12 12.34 -12.40 5.26
CA ALA A 12 11.66 -13.56 4.73
C ALA A 12 10.35 -13.86 5.47
N GLN A 13 10.36 -13.78 6.81
CA GLN A 13 9.17 -13.96 7.63
C GLN A 13 8.14 -12.85 7.44
N ALA A 14 8.56 -11.59 7.32
CA ALA A 14 7.65 -10.47 7.08
C ALA A 14 7.00 -10.59 5.69
N LEU A 15 7.77 -10.93 4.65
CA LEU A 15 7.28 -11.17 3.30
C LEU A 15 6.31 -12.37 3.25
N ASP A 16 6.62 -13.46 3.95
CA ASP A 16 5.74 -14.63 3.99
C ASP A 16 4.39 -14.28 4.62
N ARG A 17 4.38 -13.59 5.77
CA ARG A 17 3.15 -13.10 6.42
C ARG A 17 2.32 -12.23 5.49
N ARG A 18 2.96 -11.24 4.84
CA ARG A 18 2.31 -10.36 3.87
C ARG A 18 1.69 -11.15 2.71
N ASN A 19 2.45 -12.09 2.14
CA ASN A 19 2.01 -12.90 1.00
C ASN A 19 0.86 -13.85 1.37
N GLN A 20 0.91 -14.46 2.56
CA GLN A 20 -0.19 -15.27 3.07
C GLN A 20 -1.47 -14.45 3.26
N HIS A 21 -1.34 -13.23 3.79
CA HIS A 21 -2.46 -12.32 3.96
C HIS A 21 -3.06 -11.89 2.62
N SER A 22 -2.23 -11.53 1.63
CA SER A 22 -2.65 -11.23 0.26
C SER A 22 -3.43 -12.38 -0.38
N LYS A 23 -2.91 -13.61 -0.28
CA LYS A 23 -3.60 -14.80 -0.79
C LYS A 23 -4.97 -15.03 -0.14
N ARG A 24 -5.08 -14.80 1.18
CA ARG A 24 -6.37 -14.89 1.89
C ARG A 24 -7.35 -13.83 1.41
N LEU A 25 -6.89 -12.61 1.19
CA LEU A 25 -7.68 -11.51 0.68
C LEU A 25 -8.17 -11.80 -0.75
N GLU A 26 -7.31 -12.30 -1.63
CA GLU A 26 -7.66 -12.71 -2.99
C GLU A 26 -8.69 -13.84 -3.00
N ALA A 27 -8.51 -14.85 -2.15
CA ALA A 27 -9.46 -15.97 -2.02
C ALA A 27 -10.83 -15.49 -1.53
N ALA A 28 -10.86 -14.56 -0.56
CA ALA A 28 -12.09 -13.98 -0.06
C ALA A 28 -12.82 -13.13 -1.13
N HIS A 29 -12.09 -12.33 -1.92
CA HIS A 29 -12.65 -11.62 -3.08
C HIS A 29 -13.20 -12.58 -4.14
N ALA A 30 -12.49 -13.67 -4.40
CA ALA A 30 -12.97 -14.68 -5.35
C ALA A 30 -14.29 -15.32 -4.87
N ALA A 31 -14.45 -15.55 -3.57
CA ALA A 31 -15.68 -16.08 -2.98
C ALA A 31 -16.87 -15.11 -3.06
N LEU A 32 -16.63 -13.78 -3.16
CA LEU A 32 -17.70 -12.79 -3.35
C LEU A 32 -18.24 -12.72 -4.79
N LYS A 33 -17.45 -13.10 -5.78
CA LYS A 33 -17.83 -12.98 -7.21
C LYS A 33 -19.16 -13.67 -7.55
N PRO A 34 -19.45 -14.90 -7.09
CA PRO A 34 -20.73 -15.55 -7.37
C PRO A 34 -21.91 -14.79 -6.78
N ILE A 35 -21.76 -14.22 -5.56
CA ILE A 35 -22.83 -13.45 -4.90
C ILE A 35 -23.08 -12.15 -5.69
N ALA A 36 -22.03 -11.42 -6.06
CA ALA A 36 -22.14 -10.22 -6.89
C ALA A 36 -22.83 -10.50 -8.22
N SER A 37 -22.46 -11.58 -8.92
CA SER A 37 -23.11 -11.99 -10.18
C SER A 37 -24.58 -12.36 -9.96
N ALA A 38 -24.94 -12.97 -8.86
CA ALA A 38 -26.34 -13.28 -8.52
C ALA A 38 -27.15 -11.99 -8.27
N ILE A 39 -26.59 -11.01 -7.59
CA ILE A 39 -27.18 -9.68 -7.37
C ILE A 39 -27.46 -8.99 -8.71
N GLU A 40 -26.49 -8.99 -9.63
CA GLU A 40 -26.66 -8.41 -10.96
C GLU A 40 -27.81 -9.08 -11.74
N LYS A 41 -27.90 -10.42 -11.70
CA LYS A 41 -28.99 -11.18 -12.34
C LYS A 41 -30.35 -10.84 -11.76
N CYS A 42 -30.48 -10.75 -10.44
CA CYS A 42 -31.74 -10.33 -9.79
C CYS A 42 -32.10 -8.90 -10.20
N THR A 43 -31.15 -7.97 -10.20
CA THR A 43 -31.36 -6.58 -10.62
C THR A 43 -31.81 -6.50 -12.09
N ALA A 44 -31.24 -7.32 -12.98
CA ALA A 44 -31.65 -7.39 -14.38
C ALA A 44 -33.14 -7.80 -14.52
N LYS A 45 -33.55 -8.85 -13.80
CA LYS A 45 -34.96 -9.32 -13.81
C LYS A 45 -35.95 -8.26 -13.31
N ILE A 46 -35.57 -7.52 -12.27
CA ILE A 46 -36.37 -6.40 -11.77
C ILE A 46 -36.54 -5.30 -12.87
N ARG A 47 -35.45 -5.02 -13.62
CA ARG A 47 -35.51 -4.06 -14.74
C ARG A 47 -36.38 -4.55 -15.89
N GLU A 48 -36.37 -5.85 -16.17
CA GLU A 48 -37.22 -6.44 -17.22
C GLU A 48 -38.73 -6.17 -16.97
N ARG A 49 -39.17 -6.18 -15.70
CA ARG A 49 -40.54 -5.77 -15.30
C ARG A 49 -40.87 -4.34 -15.75
N GLU A 50 -39.96 -3.40 -15.51
CA GLU A 50 -40.18 -1.99 -15.88
C GLU A 50 -40.22 -1.82 -17.43
N VAL A 51 -39.40 -2.56 -18.16
CA VAL A 51 -39.41 -2.61 -19.61
C VAL A 51 -40.75 -3.19 -20.13
N ALA A 52 -41.22 -4.27 -19.52
CA ALA A 52 -42.50 -4.87 -19.89
C ALA A 52 -43.70 -3.92 -19.63
N LYS A 53 -43.69 -3.19 -18.50
CA LYS A 53 -44.70 -2.16 -18.18
C LYS A 53 -44.69 -1.00 -19.19
N ALA A 54 -43.52 -0.53 -19.55
CA ALA A 54 -43.38 0.53 -20.57
C ALA A 54 -43.94 0.07 -21.93
N ALA A 55 -43.61 -1.18 -22.34
CA ALA A 55 -44.15 -1.76 -23.55
C ALA A 55 -45.68 -1.91 -23.50
N LEU A 56 -46.26 -2.33 -22.39
CA LEU A 56 -47.71 -2.39 -22.21
C LEU A 56 -48.37 -1.01 -22.35
N ALA A 57 -47.74 0.03 -21.78
CA ALA A 57 -48.26 1.40 -21.87
C ALA A 57 -48.31 1.87 -23.34
N ASP A 58 -47.26 1.59 -24.12
CA ASP A 58 -47.18 1.92 -25.54
C ASP A 58 -48.27 1.17 -26.35
N VAL A 59 -48.40 -0.14 -26.18
CA VAL A 59 -49.44 -0.94 -26.82
C VAL A 59 -50.85 -0.47 -26.44
N THR A 60 -51.06 -0.09 -25.18
CA THR A 60 -52.33 0.44 -24.68
C THR A 60 -52.68 1.77 -25.37
N ALA A 61 -51.70 2.66 -25.55
CA ALA A 61 -51.89 3.92 -26.25
C ALA A 61 -52.28 3.70 -27.73
N LYS A 62 -51.57 2.80 -28.41
CA LYS A 62 -51.90 2.40 -29.81
C LYS A 62 -53.30 1.78 -29.94
N HIS A 63 -53.70 0.91 -29.01
CA HIS A 63 -55.01 0.30 -28.98
C HIS A 63 -56.12 1.35 -28.80
N LYS A 64 -55.92 2.35 -27.92
CA LYS A 64 -56.85 3.46 -27.72
C LYS A 64 -57.01 4.29 -28.99
N ALA A 65 -55.93 4.59 -29.72
CA ALA A 65 -55.98 5.31 -30.97
C ALA A 65 -56.77 4.52 -32.04
N THR A 66 -56.52 3.20 -32.18
CA THR A 66 -57.24 2.35 -33.13
C THR A 66 -58.74 2.26 -32.79
N LEU A 67 -59.13 2.27 -31.53
CA LEU A 67 -60.54 2.33 -31.12
C LEU A 67 -61.19 3.68 -31.47
N ALA A 68 -60.45 4.78 -31.36
CA ALA A 68 -60.96 6.09 -31.74
C ALA A 68 -61.21 6.16 -33.28
N ASP A 69 -60.29 5.64 -34.09
CA ASP A 69 -60.46 5.56 -35.58
C ASP A 69 -61.66 4.72 -35.93
N GLU A 70 -61.90 3.60 -35.24
CA GLU A 70 -63.11 2.76 -35.51
C GLU A 70 -64.39 3.49 -35.13
N ALA A 71 -64.41 4.22 -34.00
CA ALA A 71 -65.60 5.02 -33.61
C ALA A 71 -65.91 6.15 -34.57
N LEU A 72 -64.95 6.64 -35.35
CA LEU A 72 -65.15 7.63 -36.42
C LEU A 72 -65.56 6.99 -37.75
N GLY A 73 -65.65 5.68 -37.84
CA GLY A 73 -65.99 4.96 -39.06
C GLY A 73 -64.83 4.78 -40.04
N GLU A 74 -63.63 5.13 -39.64
CA GLU A 74 -62.40 5.04 -40.43
C GLU A 74 -61.56 3.80 -40.07
N GLY A 75 -62.05 2.96 -39.15
CA GLY A 75 -61.33 1.83 -38.60
C GLY A 75 -61.34 0.56 -39.42
N ASP A 76 -60.25 -0.20 -39.40
CA ASP A 76 -60.11 -1.55 -39.93
C ASP A 76 -60.40 -2.60 -38.87
N PRO A 77 -61.46 -3.42 -38.94
CA PRO A 77 -61.80 -4.47 -37.98
C PRO A 77 -60.69 -5.50 -37.84
N ALA A 78 -59.88 -5.79 -38.86
CA ALA A 78 -58.77 -6.72 -38.79
C ALA A 78 -57.61 -6.14 -37.92
N LYS A 79 -57.32 -4.85 -38.07
CA LYS A 79 -56.36 -4.10 -37.28
C LYS A 79 -56.77 -4.05 -35.80
N LEU A 80 -58.06 -3.82 -35.52
CA LEU A 80 -58.55 -3.81 -34.13
C LEU A 80 -58.40 -5.19 -33.49
N LYS A 81 -58.72 -6.27 -34.20
CA LYS A 81 -58.54 -7.65 -33.70
C LYS A 81 -57.05 -7.95 -33.42
N ALA A 82 -56.15 -7.54 -34.30
CA ALA A 82 -54.70 -7.69 -34.11
C ALA A 82 -54.21 -6.92 -32.87
N MET A 83 -54.66 -5.66 -32.70
CA MET A 83 -54.29 -4.84 -31.52
C MET A 83 -54.80 -5.40 -30.19
N ARG A 84 -56.00 -6.02 -30.17
CA ARG A 84 -56.53 -6.70 -29.00
C ARG A 84 -55.67 -7.92 -28.61
N ALA A 85 -55.20 -8.69 -29.59
CA ALA A 85 -54.31 -9.82 -29.36
C ALA A 85 -52.93 -9.35 -28.85
N GLU A 86 -52.40 -8.28 -29.41
CA GLU A 86 -51.13 -7.68 -28.97
C GLU A 86 -51.24 -7.13 -27.54
N LEU A 87 -52.34 -6.48 -27.19
CA LEU A 87 -52.60 -5.99 -25.83
C LEU A 87 -52.70 -7.15 -24.81
N ALA A 88 -53.38 -8.24 -25.21
CA ALA A 88 -53.48 -9.44 -24.35
C ALA A 88 -52.08 -10.06 -24.10
N ALA A 89 -51.27 -10.19 -25.15
CA ALA A 89 -49.91 -10.70 -25.06
C ALA A 89 -49.00 -9.76 -24.20
N ALA A 90 -49.15 -8.45 -24.36
CA ALA A 90 -48.39 -7.49 -23.54
C ALA A 90 -48.79 -7.57 -22.04
N LYS A 91 -50.06 -7.70 -21.71
CA LYS A 91 -50.55 -7.92 -20.34
C LYS A 91 -49.99 -9.20 -19.75
N GLN A 92 -49.98 -10.29 -20.48
CA GLN A 92 -49.43 -11.56 -20.05
C GLN A 92 -47.93 -11.44 -19.75
N ARG A 93 -47.15 -10.79 -20.63
CA ARG A 93 -45.71 -10.53 -20.40
C ARG A 93 -45.45 -9.71 -19.13
N VAL A 94 -46.29 -8.71 -18.85
CA VAL A 94 -46.17 -7.94 -17.60
C VAL A 94 -46.43 -8.82 -16.38
N ALA A 95 -47.49 -9.66 -16.41
CA ALA A 95 -47.78 -10.56 -15.29
C ALA A 95 -46.66 -11.55 -15.03
N GLU A 96 -46.11 -12.15 -16.10
CA GLU A 96 -44.94 -13.04 -15.99
C GLU A 96 -43.69 -12.31 -15.44
N ALA A 97 -43.43 -11.08 -15.93
CA ALA A 97 -42.30 -10.28 -15.44
C ALA A 97 -42.49 -9.81 -13.98
N GLU A 98 -43.71 -9.52 -13.56
CA GLU A 98 -44.03 -9.17 -12.17
C GLU A 98 -43.76 -10.34 -11.21
N GLU A 99 -44.20 -11.56 -11.58
CA GLU A 99 -43.92 -12.78 -10.76
C GLU A 99 -42.43 -13.03 -10.63
N VAL A 100 -41.70 -12.97 -11.77
CA VAL A 100 -40.23 -13.15 -11.78
C VAL A 100 -39.51 -12.06 -10.96
N ALA A 101 -39.95 -10.81 -11.08
CA ALA A 101 -39.37 -9.70 -10.35
C ALA A 101 -39.62 -9.80 -8.84
N ALA A 102 -40.81 -10.20 -8.41
CA ALA A 102 -41.12 -10.39 -7.01
C ALA A 102 -40.21 -11.46 -6.34
N ALA A 103 -40.02 -12.58 -7.05
CA ALA A 103 -39.07 -13.61 -6.59
C ALA A 103 -37.61 -13.09 -6.58
N ALA A 104 -37.22 -12.27 -7.56
CA ALA A 104 -35.90 -11.67 -7.64
C ALA A 104 -35.66 -10.62 -6.54
N GLU A 105 -36.68 -9.84 -6.14
CA GLU A 105 -36.62 -8.87 -5.04
C GLU A 105 -36.38 -9.57 -3.69
N GLN A 106 -37.09 -10.67 -3.41
CA GLN A 106 -36.87 -11.46 -2.21
C GLN A 106 -35.47 -12.07 -2.16
N ALA A 107 -34.99 -12.61 -3.30
CA ALA A 107 -33.64 -13.15 -3.40
C ALA A 107 -32.55 -12.06 -3.26
N LEU A 108 -32.80 -10.85 -3.77
CA LEU A 108 -31.88 -9.74 -3.72
C LEU A 108 -31.58 -9.31 -2.30
N ASP A 109 -32.59 -9.19 -1.43
CA ASP A 109 -32.42 -8.81 -0.03
C ASP A 109 -31.51 -9.80 0.71
N GLU A 110 -31.72 -11.09 0.50
CA GLU A 110 -30.90 -12.12 1.12
C GLU A 110 -29.46 -12.13 0.56
N LEU A 111 -29.30 -11.96 -0.75
CA LEU A 111 -27.99 -11.87 -1.39
C LEU A 111 -27.21 -10.64 -0.92
N GLN A 112 -27.85 -9.50 -0.73
CA GLN A 112 -27.23 -8.29 -0.21
C GLN A 112 -26.76 -8.48 1.24
N ARG A 113 -27.55 -9.14 2.09
CA ARG A 113 -27.14 -9.50 3.45
C ARG A 113 -25.91 -10.42 3.44
N ARG A 114 -25.92 -11.48 2.61
CA ARG A 114 -24.78 -12.40 2.46
C ARG A 114 -23.54 -11.67 1.94
N HIS A 115 -23.71 -10.78 0.97
CA HIS A 115 -22.62 -9.95 0.44
C HIS A 115 -22.01 -9.07 1.53
N ALA A 116 -22.84 -8.39 2.34
CA ALA A 116 -22.37 -7.54 3.42
C ALA A 116 -21.60 -8.34 4.50
N VAL A 117 -22.12 -9.49 4.89
CA VAL A 117 -21.45 -10.39 5.86
C VAL A 117 -20.11 -10.90 5.33
N ALA A 118 -20.08 -11.33 4.06
CA ALA A 118 -18.86 -11.83 3.45
C ALA A 118 -17.83 -10.72 3.12
N ASN A 119 -18.28 -9.48 2.89
CA ASN A 119 -17.41 -8.34 2.60
C ASN A 119 -16.77 -7.73 3.88
N ALA A 120 -17.38 -7.88 5.04
CA ALA A 120 -16.87 -7.33 6.29
C ALA A 120 -15.44 -7.80 6.63
N PRO A 121 -15.11 -9.11 6.61
CA PRO A 121 -13.77 -9.60 6.85
C PRO A 121 -12.78 -9.16 5.74
N ILE A 122 -13.22 -9.00 4.49
CA ILE A 122 -12.39 -8.50 3.40
C ILE A 122 -11.95 -7.06 3.67
N THR A 123 -12.90 -6.21 4.09
CA THR A 123 -12.60 -4.83 4.45
C THR A 123 -11.63 -4.75 5.64
N ALA A 124 -11.77 -5.63 6.64
CA ALA A 124 -10.84 -5.72 7.76
C ALA A 124 -9.44 -6.13 7.28
N MET A 125 -9.33 -7.22 6.52
CA MET A 125 -8.05 -7.68 5.95
C MET A 125 -7.36 -6.63 5.07
N ALA A 126 -8.13 -5.89 4.27
CA ALA A 126 -7.57 -4.82 3.44
C ALA A 126 -6.97 -3.67 4.25
N LYS A 127 -7.52 -3.38 5.44
CA LYS A 127 -6.98 -2.36 6.36
C LYS A 127 -5.65 -2.79 6.99
N ASP A 128 -5.41 -4.08 7.12
CA ASP A 128 -4.18 -4.60 7.73
C ASP A 128 -3.00 -4.62 6.76
N MET A 129 -3.25 -4.59 5.44
CA MET A 129 -2.20 -4.63 4.41
C MET A 129 -1.12 -3.56 4.55
N PRO A 130 -1.44 -2.26 4.78
CA PRO A 130 -0.41 -1.24 4.97
C PRO A 130 0.50 -1.51 6.17
N GLY A 131 -0.04 -2.09 7.25
CA GLY A 131 0.74 -2.49 8.43
C GLY A 131 1.76 -3.58 8.08
N LEU A 132 1.36 -4.58 7.31
CA LEU A 132 2.25 -5.65 6.84
C LEU A 132 3.31 -5.14 5.87
N ASP A 133 2.97 -4.20 4.99
CA ASP A 133 3.94 -3.54 4.11
C ASP A 133 5.00 -2.76 4.93
N LEU A 134 4.59 -2.05 5.98
CA LEU A 134 5.51 -1.37 6.89
C LEU A 134 6.41 -2.34 7.67
N GLU A 135 5.89 -3.51 8.09
CA GLU A 135 6.72 -4.55 8.71
C GLU A 135 7.84 -5.03 7.78
N VAL A 136 7.53 -5.26 6.48
CA VAL A 136 8.52 -5.65 5.47
C VAL A 136 9.57 -4.57 5.30
N LEU A 137 9.16 -3.31 5.17
CA LEU A 137 10.07 -2.16 5.02
C LEU A 137 10.96 -1.98 6.24
N ARG A 138 10.40 -2.14 7.45
CA ARG A 138 11.15 -2.07 8.70
C ARG A 138 12.20 -3.19 8.80
N ALA A 139 11.84 -4.42 8.45
CA ALA A 139 12.77 -5.54 8.43
C ALA A 139 13.91 -5.30 7.44
N ALA A 140 13.62 -4.80 6.23
CA ALA A 140 14.62 -4.44 5.24
C ALA A 140 15.55 -3.32 5.73
N LEU A 141 15.00 -2.29 6.39
CA LEU A 141 15.77 -1.20 6.96
C LEU A 141 16.76 -1.71 8.03
N MET A 142 16.29 -2.61 8.90
CA MET A 142 17.12 -3.19 9.96
C MET A 142 18.27 -4.04 9.41
N GLU A 143 18.07 -4.73 8.29
CA GLU A 143 19.16 -5.47 7.63
C GLU A 143 20.21 -4.54 6.99
N LEU A 144 19.75 -3.46 6.33
CA LEU A 144 20.66 -2.48 5.74
C LEU A 144 21.43 -1.67 6.78
N ARG A 145 20.90 -1.56 8.00
CA ARG A 145 21.49 -0.79 9.08
C ARG A 145 22.87 -1.30 9.48
N LYS A 146 23.05 -2.62 9.65
CA LYS A 146 24.32 -3.20 10.13
C LYS A 146 25.51 -2.86 9.24
N PRO A 147 25.47 -3.13 7.91
CA PRO A 147 26.58 -2.77 7.02
C PRO A 147 26.78 -1.25 6.91
N TYR A 148 25.69 -0.47 7.04
CA TYR A 148 25.80 0.99 7.08
C TYR A 148 26.55 1.47 8.31
N LEU A 149 26.18 1.01 9.51
CA LEU A 149 26.85 1.38 10.76
C LEU A 149 28.33 0.96 10.77
N ALA A 150 28.66 -0.22 10.23
CA ALA A 150 30.04 -0.64 10.11
C ALA A 150 30.88 0.34 9.25
N LYS A 151 30.34 0.78 8.11
CA LYS A 151 31.00 1.80 7.26
C LYS A 151 31.16 3.16 7.95
N VAL A 152 30.15 3.54 8.74
CA VAL A 152 30.20 4.77 9.54
C VAL A 152 31.29 4.66 10.61
N ASP A 153 31.38 3.53 11.29
CA ASP A 153 32.41 3.29 12.31
C ASP A 153 33.81 3.31 11.71
N ASP A 154 34.01 2.67 10.56
CA ASP A 154 35.29 2.70 9.83
C ASP A 154 35.68 4.15 9.45
N ALA A 155 34.70 4.91 8.92
CA ALA A 155 34.93 6.32 8.56
C ALA A 155 35.28 7.20 9.77
N LEU A 156 34.64 6.96 10.92
CA LEU A 156 34.95 7.66 12.18
C LEU A 156 36.31 7.28 12.71
N ASP A 157 36.74 6.03 12.55
CA ASP A 157 38.06 5.58 12.93
C ASP A 157 39.18 6.24 12.08
N ASP A 158 38.98 6.30 10.75
CA ASP A 158 39.88 7.00 9.84
C ASP A 158 39.96 8.51 10.16
N TYR A 159 38.81 9.12 10.47
CA TYR A 159 38.75 10.53 10.86
C TYR A 159 39.51 10.77 12.20
N ALA A 160 39.37 9.88 13.14
CA ALA A 160 40.11 9.96 14.41
C ALA A 160 41.63 9.90 14.19
N VAL A 161 42.11 9.04 13.29
CA VAL A 161 43.53 8.97 12.91
C VAL A 161 44.01 10.29 12.27
N MET A 162 43.21 10.90 11.39
CA MET A 162 43.51 12.24 10.83
C MET A 162 43.62 13.30 11.92
N LEU A 163 42.70 13.33 12.88
CA LEU A 163 42.73 14.29 13.98
C LEU A 163 43.97 14.08 14.88
N ALA A 164 44.36 12.83 15.17
CA ALA A 164 45.56 12.52 15.90
C ALA A 164 46.82 12.99 15.17
N LEU A 165 46.88 12.81 13.85
CA LEU A 165 48.00 13.30 13.02
C LEU A 165 48.08 14.85 13.06
N LEU A 166 46.94 15.54 12.92
CA LEU A 166 46.90 17.01 13.01
C LEU A 166 47.31 17.52 14.37
N ALA A 167 46.87 16.89 15.47
CA ALA A 167 47.26 17.25 16.80
C ALA A 167 48.77 17.09 17.00
N ARG A 168 49.36 16.00 16.51
CA ARG A 168 50.81 15.73 16.55
C ARG A 168 51.59 16.76 15.72
N TYR A 169 51.15 17.05 14.48
CA TYR A 169 51.74 18.08 13.65
C TYR A 169 51.74 19.43 14.35
N ASN A 170 50.63 19.88 14.90
CA ASN A 170 50.50 21.15 15.59
C ASN A 170 51.37 21.23 16.86
N THR A 171 51.53 20.12 17.55
CA THR A 171 52.42 20.01 18.72
C THR A 171 53.88 20.23 18.32
N ILE A 172 54.34 19.57 17.24
CA ILE A 172 55.72 19.72 16.72
C ILE A 172 55.92 21.15 16.20
N ALA A 173 54.97 21.66 15.40
CA ALA A 173 55.02 23.01 14.88
C ALA A 173 55.14 24.06 16.02
N LYS A 174 54.41 23.89 17.07
CA LYS A 174 54.47 24.78 18.27
C LYS A 174 55.85 24.74 18.94
N VAL A 175 56.42 23.54 19.11
CA VAL A 175 57.74 23.38 19.73
C VAL A 175 58.84 24.05 18.93
N HIS A 176 58.76 23.98 17.56
CA HIS A 176 59.77 24.50 16.67
C HIS A 176 59.49 25.89 16.11
N GLY A 177 58.43 26.57 16.59
CA GLY A 177 58.05 27.91 16.09
C GLY A 177 57.62 27.94 14.62
N LEU A 178 57.19 26.79 14.09
CA LEU A 178 56.69 26.65 12.71
C LEU A 178 55.22 27.03 12.62
N PRO A 179 54.70 27.47 11.45
CA PRO A 179 53.29 27.72 11.25
C PRO A 179 52.49 26.43 11.47
N ARG A 180 51.41 26.53 12.21
CA ARG A 180 50.47 25.42 12.43
C ARG A 180 49.74 25.10 11.10
N ALA A 181 49.39 23.87 10.87
CA ALA A 181 48.65 23.46 9.66
C ALA A 181 47.25 24.11 9.62
N PHE A 182 46.68 24.42 10.76
CA PHE A 182 45.41 25.14 10.90
C PHE A 182 45.57 26.18 12.01
N PRO A 183 45.53 27.50 11.72
CA PRO A 183 45.61 28.54 12.74
C PRO A 183 44.38 28.46 13.65
N ASP A 184 44.66 28.44 14.91
CA ASP A 184 43.74 28.59 16.05
C ASP A 184 42.37 27.96 15.94
N GLY A 185 42.32 26.75 16.42
CA GLY A 185 41.10 26.00 16.66
C GLY A 185 41.01 24.80 15.71
N ALA A 186 41.55 23.67 16.13
CA ALA A 186 41.25 22.36 15.52
C ALA A 186 39.76 22.04 15.51
N THR A 187 38.95 22.93 16.05
CA THR A 187 37.50 22.95 15.94
C THR A 187 37.00 23.38 14.57
N ASP A 188 37.79 24.10 13.75
CA ASP A 188 37.43 24.51 12.41
C ASP A 188 37.85 23.52 11.31
N ALA A 189 38.65 22.51 11.66
CA ALA A 189 38.74 21.30 10.85
C ALA A 189 37.49 20.43 11.03
N ARG A 190 36.35 21.05 11.16
CA ARG A 190 35.08 20.41 10.86
C ARG A 190 35.11 20.14 9.35
N VAL A 191 35.73 19.04 8.97
CA VAL A 191 35.31 18.40 7.75
C VAL A 191 33.81 18.23 7.97
N ASP A 192 33.00 18.99 7.23
CA ASP A 192 31.58 18.80 7.19
C ASP A 192 31.36 17.39 6.67
N PHE A 193 31.39 16.42 7.59
CA PHE A 193 30.84 15.13 7.28
C PHE A 193 29.38 15.42 6.93
N PRO A 194 28.93 15.04 5.74
CA PRO A 194 27.53 15.11 5.43
C PRO A 194 26.81 14.44 6.57
N GLY A 195 25.91 15.17 7.25
CA GLY A 195 25.35 14.79 8.53
C GLY A 195 24.98 13.31 8.56
N ILE A 196 25.72 12.53 9.34
CA ILE A 196 25.48 11.10 9.45
C ILE A 196 24.22 10.95 10.27
N VAL A 197 23.14 10.59 9.62
CA VAL A 197 21.86 10.35 10.24
C VAL A 197 21.87 8.91 10.75
N LEU A 198 21.90 8.74 12.07
CA LEU A 198 21.82 7.43 12.70
C LEU A 198 20.38 7.13 13.10
N PRO A 199 19.85 5.94 12.78
CA PRO A 199 18.54 5.53 13.26
C PRO A 199 18.58 5.35 14.78
N ASN A 200 17.64 5.97 15.49
CA ASN A 200 17.47 5.74 16.92
C ASN A 200 16.83 4.35 17.13
N ASP A 201 17.36 3.57 18.08
CA ASP A 201 16.92 2.21 18.35
C ASP A 201 15.54 2.14 19.03
N ALA A 202 15.15 3.20 19.74
CA ALA A 202 13.97 3.15 20.60
C ALA A 202 12.64 3.47 19.86
N ASP A 203 12.66 4.35 18.88
CA ASP A 203 11.44 4.88 18.26
C ASP A 203 11.48 4.96 16.72
N GLY A 204 12.55 4.52 16.10
CA GLY A 204 12.74 4.57 14.64
C GLY A 204 12.97 5.98 14.11
N THR A 205 13.20 6.98 14.98
CA THR A 205 13.55 8.33 14.54
C THR A 205 15.03 8.39 14.13
N TRP A 206 15.32 9.24 13.13
CA TRP A 206 16.67 9.45 12.66
C TRP A 206 17.28 10.60 13.44
N GLN A 207 18.35 10.31 14.19
CA GLN A 207 19.13 11.36 14.85
C GLN A 207 20.36 11.69 14.02
N LEU A 208 20.61 12.99 13.85
CA LEU A 208 21.92 13.46 13.38
C LEU A 208 22.96 13.07 14.43
N ALA A 209 23.91 12.23 14.03
CA ALA A 209 25.07 12.01 14.89
C ALA A 209 25.71 13.38 15.17
N ASN A 210 25.98 13.66 16.44
CA ASN A 210 26.69 14.87 16.83
C ASN A 210 27.98 14.97 16.03
N GLN A 211 27.99 15.85 15.06
CA GLN A 211 29.13 16.07 14.16
C GLN A 211 30.35 16.39 15.02
N GLY A 212 31.34 15.54 14.93
CA GLY A 212 32.66 15.83 15.45
C GLY A 212 32.99 15.40 16.88
N TRP A 213 32.09 14.70 17.58
CA TRP A 213 32.49 14.13 18.88
C TRP A 213 33.11 12.75 18.73
N ILE A 214 34.44 12.68 18.79
CA ILE A 214 35.17 11.42 18.87
C ILE A 214 35.53 11.23 20.35
N GLY A 215 34.99 10.17 20.98
CA GLY A 215 35.20 9.88 22.37
C GLY A 215 36.70 9.64 22.70
N PRO A 216 37.13 9.88 23.95
CA PRO A 216 38.52 9.77 24.35
C PRO A 216 39.13 8.38 24.09
N GLU A 217 38.34 7.32 24.18
CA GLU A 217 38.81 5.96 23.91
C GLU A 217 39.11 5.74 22.41
N ARG A 218 38.28 6.30 21.51
CA ARG A 218 38.54 6.23 20.07
C ARG A 218 39.76 7.06 19.68
N MET A 219 39.98 8.22 20.30
CA MET A 219 41.21 9.02 20.11
C MET A 219 42.47 8.27 20.56
N LYS A 220 42.49 7.60 21.72
CA LYS A 220 43.61 6.77 22.15
C LYS A 220 43.91 5.63 21.17
N ALA A 221 42.84 4.97 20.67
CA ALA A 221 42.99 3.91 19.67
C ALA A 221 43.56 4.47 18.34
N ALA A 222 43.13 5.67 17.96
CA ALA A 222 43.63 6.37 16.77
C ALA A 222 45.11 6.77 16.91
N GLU A 223 45.54 7.28 18.06
CA GLU A 223 46.94 7.59 18.33
C GLU A 223 47.81 6.34 18.21
N LYS A 224 47.35 5.20 18.76
CA LYS A 224 48.08 3.94 18.64
C LYS A 224 48.22 3.48 17.19
N ARG A 225 47.10 3.53 16.41
CA ARG A 225 47.13 3.20 14.98
C ARG A 225 48.03 4.15 14.18
N LEU A 226 48.05 5.43 14.53
CA LEU A 226 48.95 6.39 13.93
C LEU A 226 50.41 6.04 14.19
N ASP A 227 50.76 5.71 15.42
CA ASP A 227 52.14 5.30 15.80
C ASP A 227 52.57 4.01 15.06
N GLU A 228 51.66 3.06 14.89
CA GLU A 228 51.91 1.83 14.12
C GLU A 228 52.17 2.18 12.62
N ARG A 229 51.36 3.00 12.02
CA ARG A 229 51.51 3.44 10.61
C ARG A 229 52.78 4.27 10.38
N LEU A 230 53.13 5.16 11.33
CA LEU A 230 54.37 5.95 11.21
C LEU A 230 55.60 5.06 11.30
N ARG A 231 55.62 4.05 12.16
CA ARG A 231 56.73 3.06 12.22
C ARG A 231 56.85 2.26 10.93
N GLU A 232 55.73 1.86 10.32
CA GLU A 232 55.71 1.15 9.03
C GLU A 232 56.33 2.03 7.92
N LEU A 233 56.15 3.34 8.00
CA LEU A 233 56.70 4.32 7.03
C LEU A 233 58.14 4.74 7.37
N GLY A 234 58.73 4.26 8.48
CA GLY A 234 60.09 4.58 8.87
C GLY A 234 60.27 6.00 9.42
N VAL A 235 59.19 6.58 10.00
CA VAL A 235 59.18 7.92 10.59
C VAL A 235 59.19 7.88 12.13
#